data_07a51b2320cdff91437a3efc9abef9f2
#
_entry.id   07a51b2320cdff91437a3efc9abef9f2
#
_cell.length_a   1.000
_cell.length_b   1.000
_cell.length_c   1.000
_cell.angle_alpha   90.00
_cell.angle_beta   90.00
_cell.angle_gamma   90.00
#
_symmetry.space_group_name_H-M   'P 1'
#
loop_
_entity.id
_entity.type
_entity.pdbx_description
1 polymer ?
#
loop_
_entity_poly.entity_id
_entity_poly.type
_entity_poly.pdbx_seq_one_letter_code
_entity_poly.pdbx_strand_id
1 'polypeptide(L)'
;MKVSDIKKVACVGGGVIGSSWAIQYAMRGLSVALYDINDEQLLKSRGQMEKSLDALVGHDAITQTQKAEIVARVHPTTSMEEAVSDAQFIQESGPERLEIKRSILAQVEQYAASDALYASSTSGLLISEIVAEAAHPERCVGAHPYNPPHLIPLVEITRGEKSSDEVVKTVYDFYQSIGCLLYTSDAADEL
;
A
#
# COMPACT_ATOMS: atom_id res chain seq x y z
N MET A 1 -7.88 -6.87 -14.14
CA MET A 1 -7.76 -7.67 -12.86
C MET A 1 -9.05 -7.57 -12.06
N LYS A 2 -9.49 -8.64 -11.39
CA LYS A 2 -10.65 -8.59 -10.46
C LYS A 2 -10.16 -8.44 -9.03
N VAL A 3 -10.95 -7.82 -8.16
CA VAL A 3 -10.63 -7.70 -6.72
C VAL A 3 -10.38 -9.07 -6.08
N SER A 4 -11.15 -10.09 -6.47
CA SER A 4 -10.99 -11.47 -5.97
C SER A 4 -9.62 -12.11 -6.28
N ASP A 5 -8.90 -11.58 -7.25
CA ASP A 5 -7.60 -12.09 -7.68
C ASP A 5 -6.47 -11.53 -6.81
N ILE A 6 -6.71 -10.44 -6.08
CA ILE A 6 -5.73 -9.82 -5.18
C ILE A 6 -5.62 -10.67 -3.91
N LYS A 7 -4.51 -11.40 -3.77
CA LYS A 7 -4.20 -12.29 -2.64
C LYS A 7 -2.94 -11.87 -1.91
N LYS A 8 -2.00 -11.25 -2.62
CA LYS A 8 -0.75 -10.75 -2.08
C LYS A 8 -0.62 -9.25 -2.37
N VAL A 9 -0.25 -8.51 -1.34
CA VAL A 9 0.05 -7.07 -1.40
C VAL A 9 1.52 -6.86 -1.06
N ALA A 10 2.19 -6.00 -1.82
CA ALA A 10 3.50 -5.49 -1.45
C ALA A 10 3.35 -4.09 -0.81
N CYS A 11 3.75 -3.94 0.44
CA CYS A 11 3.91 -2.64 1.09
C CYS A 11 5.36 -2.18 0.89
N VAL A 12 5.56 -1.17 0.06
CA VAL A 12 6.88 -0.61 -0.27
C VAL A 12 7.14 0.63 0.57
N GLY A 13 8.05 0.49 1.53
CA GLY A 13 8.31 1.45 2.60
C GLY A 13 7.69 0.99 3.93
N GLY A 14 8.53 0.64 4.90
CA GLY A 14 8.15 0.11 6.21
C GLY A 14 8.01 1.18 7.31
N GLY A 15 7.86 2.46 6.93
CA GLY A 15 7.59 3.55 7.88
C GLY A 15 6.25 3.40 8.61
N VAL A 16 5.84 4.43 9.34
CA VAL A 16 4.58 4.43 10.13
C VAL A 16 3.37 4.08 9.26
N ILE A 17 3.27 4.67 8.07
CA ILE A 17 2.15 4.44 7.14
C ILE A 17 2.22 3.02 6.54
N GLY A 18 3.38 2.61 6.01
CA GLY A 18 3.51 1.29 5.39
C GLY A 18 3.36 0.14 6.38
N SER A 19 3.89 0.25 7.60
CA SER A 19 3.65 -0.73 8.67
C SER A 19 2.18 -0.83 9.05
N SER A 20 1.47 0.30 9.07
CA SER A 20 0.03 0.34 9.33
C SER A 20 -0.80 -0.27 8.21
N TRP A 21 -0.42 -0.03 6.95
CA TRP A 21 -1.00 -0.73 5.80
C TRP A 21 -0.77 -2.24 5.86
N ALA A 22 0.43 -2.67 6.23
CA ALA A 22 0.73 -4.09 6.39
C ALA A 22 -0.20 -4.75 7.42
N ILE A 23 -0.47 -4.09 8.55
CA ILE A 23 -1.46 -4.54 9.54
C ILE A 23 -2.86 -4.62 8.90
N GLN A 24 -3.30 -3.55 8.23
CA GLN A 24 -4.65 -3.47 7.65
C GLN A 24 -4.90 -4.61 6.65
N TYR A 25 -3.96 -4.85 5.74
CA TYR A 25 -4.08 -5.94 4.76
C TYR A 25 -4.03 -7.32 5.42
N ALA A 26 -3.11 -7.54 6.35
CA ALA A 26 -2.98 -8.81 7.06
C ALA A 26 -4.20 -9.13 7.94
N MET A 27 -4.85 -8.12 8.56
CA MET A 27 -6.11 -8.26 9.29
C MET A 27 -7.25 -8.75 8.38
N ARG A 28 -7.20 -8.45 7.08
CA ARG A 28 -8.18 -8.89 6.07
C ARG A 28 -7.81 -10.22 5.39
N GLY A 29 -6.79 -10.90 5.92
CA GLY A 29 -6.39 -12.23 5.47
C GLY A 29 -5.48 -12.26 4.25
N LEU A 30 -4.99 -11.10 3.78
CA LEU A 30 -4.07 -11.02 2.66
C LEU A 30 -2.64 -11.37 3.08
N SER A 31 -1.88 -11.97 2.19
CA SER A 31 -0.42 -12.10 2.33
C SER A 31 0.23 -10.76 2.04
N VAL A 32 1.19 -10.36 2.86
CA VAL A 32 1.83 -9.04 2.75
C VAL A 32 3.33 -9.20 2.68
N ALA A 33 3.96 -8.72 1.61
CA ALA A 33 5.39 -8.49 1.58
C ALA A 33 5.65 -7.06 2.08
N LEU A 34 6.45 -6.90 3.13
CA LEU A 34 6.84 -5.60 3.65
C LEU A 34 8.29 -5.31 3.28
N TYR A 35 8.46 -4.42 2.31
CA TYR A 35 9.79 -4.02 1.81
C TYR A 35 10.26 -2.73 2.48
N ASP A 36 11.54 -2.72 2.87
CA ASP A 36 12.29 -1.48 3.10
C ASP A 36 13.74 -1.65 2.67
N ILE A 37 14.48 -0.55 2.57
CA ILE A 37 15.84 -0.50 2.01
C ILE A 37 16.89 -1.26 2.83
N ASN A 38 16.63 -1.52 4.11
CA ASN A 38 17.55 -2.25 4.99
C ASN A 38 16.86 -2.90 6.20
N ASP A 39 17.55 -3.84 6.83
CA ASP A 39 17.05 -4.59 7.98
C ASP A 39 16.77 -3.72 9.21
N GLU A 40 17.49 -2.61 9.40
CA GLU A 40 17.26 -1.70 10.52
C GLU A 40 15.86 -1.07 10.44
N GLN A 41 15.44 -0.66 9.25
CA GLN A 41 14.08 -0.13 9.03
C GLN A 41 13.03 -1.23 9.20
N LEU A 42 13.26 -2.42 8.69
CA LEU A 42 12.35 -3.56 8.87
C LEU A 42 12.20 -3.95 10.36
N LEU A 43 13.29 -3.87 11.13
CA LEU A 43 13.22 -4.10 12.58
C LEU A 43 12.37 -3.02 13.29
N LYS A 44 12.52 -1.75 12.89
CA LYS A 44 11.68 -0.65 13.40
C LYS A 44 10.22 -0.85 13.01
N SER A 45 9.95 -1.25 11.76
CA SER A 45 8.60 -1.57 11.27
C SER A 45 7.94 -2.65 12.11
N ARG A 46 8.67 -3.74 12.38
CA ARG A 46 8.20 -4.82 13.25
C ARG A 46 7.84 -4.32 14.64
N GLY A 47 8.70 -3.53 15.26
CA GLY A 47 8.43 -2.95 16.59
C GLY A 47 7.20 -2.02 16.62
N GLN A 48 6.96 -1.28 15.54
CA GLN A 48 5.76 -0.45 15.39
C GLN A 48 4.50 -1.31 15.25
N MET A 49 4.56 -2.36 14.42
CA MET A 49 3.45 -3.29 14.23
C MET A 49 3.11 -4.02 15.53
N GLU A 50 4.10 -4.52 16.26
CA GLU A 50 3.91 -5.18 17.54
C GLU A 50 3.19 -4.28 18.54
N LYS A 51 3.63 -3.01 18.70
CA LYS A 51 2.98 -2.02 19.57
C LYS A 51 1.53 -1.76 19.16
N SER A 52 1.25 -1.60 17.86
CA SER A 52 -0.10 -1.36 17.36
C SER A 52 -1.01 -2.56 17.62
N LEU A 53 -0.52 -3.77 17.36
CA LEU A 53 -1.28 -4.99 17.58
C LEU A 53 -1.50 -5.26 19.10
N ASP A 54 -0.52 -4.96 19.94
CA ASP A 54 -0.69 -5.05 21.41
C ASP A 54 -1.75 -4.09 21.93
N ALA A 55 -1.82 -2.88 21.39
CA ALA A 55 -2.88 -1.94 21.73
C ALA A 55 -4.27 -2.48 21.31
N LEU A 56 -4.39 -3.06 20.11
CA LEU A 56 -5.64 -3.67 19.66
C LEU A 56 -6.07 -4.84 20.56
N VAL A 57 -5.13 -5.67 21.01
CA VAL A 57 -5.42 -6.75 21.96
C VAL A 57 -5.80 -6.16 23.33
N GLY A 58 -5.09 -5.15 23.81
CA GLY A 58 -5.37 -4.51 25.10
C GLY A 58 -6.73 -3.83 25.18
N HIS A 59 -7.33 -3.50 24.04
CA HIS A 59 -8.67 -2.93 23.90
C HIS A 59 -9.72 -3.95 23.42
N ASP A 60 -9.42 -5.24 23.48
CA ASP A 60 -10.32 -6.34 23.05
C ASP A 60 -10.81 -6.23 21.57
N ALA A 61 -10.10 -5.45 20.74
CA ALA A 61 -10.43 -5.32 19.33
C ALA A 61 -10.02 -6.56 18.50
N ILE A 62 -8.96 -7.25 18.94
CA ILE A 62 -8.51 -8.54 18.41
C ILE A 62 -8.03 -9.45 19.55
N THR A 63 -8.05 -10.76 19.32
CA THR A 63 -7.49 -11.74 20.27
C THR A 63 -5.99 -11.93 20.05
N GLN A 64 -5.29 -12.55 21.03
CA GLN A 64 -3.89 -12.96 20.88
C GLN A 64 -3.67 -13.92 19.70
N THR A 65 -4.64 -14.81 19.45
CA THR A 65 -4.60 -15.73 18.30
C THR A 65 -4.66 -14.94 16.99
N GLN A 66 -5.57 -13.99 16.87
CA GLN A 66 -5.66 -13.12 15.69
C GLN A 66 -4.39 -12.28 15.49
N LYS A 67 -3.80 -11.74 16.58
CA LYS A 67 -2.50 -11.07 16.51
C LYS A 67 -1.43 -11.97 15.88
N ALA A 68 -1.31 -13.21 16.37
CA ALA A 68 -0.32 -14.16 15.84
C ALA A 68 -0.56 -14.46 14.34
N GLU A 69 -1.81 -14.63 13.92
CA GLU A 69 -2.17 -14.83 12.52
C GLU A 69 -1.84 -13.61 11.63
N ILE A 70 -2.09 -12.38 12.12
CA ILE A 70 -1.76 -11.15 11.41
C ILE A 70 -0.25 -11.06 11.20
N VAL A 71 0.55 -11.27 12.25
CA VAL A 71 2.01 -11.25 12.17
C VAL A 71 2.54 -12.31 11.19
N ALA A 72 1.96 -13.52 11.20
CA ALA A 72 2.37 -14.60 10.31
C ALA A 72 2.11 -14.32 8.82
N ARG A 73 1.19 -13.40 8.47
CA ARG A 73 0.90 -13.00 7.09
C ARG A 73 1.84 -11.93 6.56
N VAL A 74 2.66 -11.29 7.41
CA VAL A 74 3.58 -10.22 7.00
C VAL A 74 4.99 -10.78 6.86
N HIS A 75 5.55 -10.66 5.66
CA HIS A 75 6.86 -11.18 5.28
C HIS A 75 7.79 -10.00 4.99
N PRO A 76 8.69 -9.62 5.92
CA PRO A 76 9.64 -8.55 5.71
C PRO A 76 10.75 -8.98 4.74
N THR A 77 11.15 -8.09 3.84
CA THR A 77 12.26 -8.32 2.91
C THR A 77 12.95 -7.02 2.52
N THR A 78 14.24 -7.08 2.23
CA THR A 78 15.03 -5.99 1.64
C THR A 78 15.20 -6.14 0.12
N SER A 79 14.60 -7.18 -0.47
CA SER A 79 14.61 -7.42 -1.91
C SER A 79 13.32 -6.86 -2.53
N MET A 80 13.44 -5.88 -3.42
CA MET A 80 12.30 -5.36 -4.17
C MET A 80 11.67 -6.45 -5.04
N GLU A 81 12.50 -7.26 -5.70
CA GLU A 81 12.03 -8.38 -6.52
C GLU A 81 11.17 -9.36 -5.73
N GLU A 82 11.64 -9.79 -4.55
CA GLU A 82 10.91 -10.71 -3.68
C GLU A 82 9.58 -10.11 -3.20
N ALA A 83 9.57 -8.79 -2.97
CA ALA A 83 8.37 -8.12 -2.52
C ALA A 83 7.27 -8.04 -3.59
N VAL A 84 7.63 -7.72 -4.85
CA VAL A 84 6.65 -7.28 -5.86
C VAL A 84 6.40 -8.27 -6.99
N SER A 85 7.28 -9.28 -7.20
CA SER A 85 7.21 -10.14 -8.39
C SER A 85 5.91 -10.95 -8.54
N ASP A 86 5.28 -11.30 -7.44
CA ASP A 86 4.01 -12.05 -7.37
C ASP A 86 2.89 -11.29 -6.66
N ALA A 87 3.09 -10.00 -6.37
CA ALA A 87 2.08 -9.12 -5.77
C ALA A 87 1.11 -8.60 -6.85
N GLN A 88 -0.19 -8.66 -6.57
CA GLN A 88 -1.21 -8.09 -7.44
C GLN A 88 -1.49 -6.63 -7.13
N PHE A 89 -1.19 -6.19 -5.92
CA PHE A 89 -1.39 -4.82 -5.48
C PHE A 89 -0.13 -4.33 -4.75
N ILE A 90 0.32 -3.13 -5.09
CA ILE A 90 1.53 -2.52 -4.55
C ILE A 90 1.14 -1.21 -3.89
N GLN A 91 1.30 -1.14 -2.56
CA GLN A 91 1.09 0.05 -1.75
C GLN A 91 2.43 0.72 -1.48
N GLU A 92 2.69 1.83 -2.14
CA GLU A 92 3.91 2.61 -1.93
C GLU A 92 3.70 3.65 -0.81
N SER A 93 4.60 3.64 0.17
CA SER A 93 4.61 4.53 1.34
C SER A 93 6.03 5.04 1.65
N GLY A 94 6.82 5.28 0.61
CA GLY A 94 8.15 5.88 0.71
C GLY A 94 8.11 7.37 1.05
N PRO A 95 9.29 8.00 1.20
CA PRO A 95 9.40 9.42 1.50
C PRO A 95 8.66 10.31 0.48
N GLU A 96 8.03 11.40 0.97
CA GLU A 96 7.26 12.35 0.17
C GLU A 96 8.18 13.28 -0.63
N ARG A 97 8.90 12.69 -1.58
CA ARG A 97 9.83 13.35 -2.50
C ARG A 97 9.68 12.75 -3.88
N LEU A 98 9.45 13.60 -4.88
CA LEU A 98 9.12 13.19 -6.24
C LEU A 98 10.18 12.24 -6.85
N GLU A 99 11.46 12.58 -6.72
CA GLU A 99 12.55 11.77 -7.27
C GLU A 99 12.64 10.39 -6.60
N ILE A 100 12.34 10.32 -5.29
CA ILE A 100 12.36 9.05 -4.57
C ILE A 100 11.18 8.18 -5.01
N LYS A 101 9.98 8.75 -5.11
CA LYS A 101 8.79 8.01 -5.56
C LYS A 101 8.92 7.51 -7.00
N ARG A 102 9.49 8.33 -7.90
CA ARG A 102 9.84 7.89 -9.27
C ARG A 102 10.85 6.75 -9.27
N SER A 103 11.91 6.85 -8.46
CA SER A 103 12.91 5.79 -8.33
C SER A 103 12.31 4.50 -7.79
N ILE A 104 11.42 4.58 -6.81
CA ILE A 104 10.71 3.41 -6.27
C ILE A 104 9.83 2.79 -7.36
N LEU A 105 9.03 3.58 -8.07
CA LEU A 105 8.16 3.08 -9.14
C LEU A 105 8.97 2.41 -10.23
N ALA A 106 10.08 3.01 -10.67
CA ALA A 106 10.96 2.41 -11.67
C ALA A 106 11.54 1.06 -11.22
N GLN A 107 11.90 0.89 -9.94
CA GLN A 107 12.34 -0.38 -9.38
C GLN A 107 11.19 -1.41 -9.32
N VAL A 108 10.01 -0.97 -8.92
CA VAL A 108 8.80 -1.83 -8.91
C VAL A 108 8.51 -2.36 -10.30
N GLU A 109 8.55 -1.51 -11.33
CA GLU A 109 8.26 -1.91 -12.72
C GLU A 109 9.28 -2.88 -13.32
N GLN A 110 10.49 -2.98 -12.76
CA GLN A 110 11.47 -3.98 -13.20
C GLN A 110 11.06 -5.41 -12.84
N TYR A 111 10.31 -5.61 -11.78
CA TYR A 111 10.07 -6.93 -11.20
C TYR A 111 8.59 -7.28 -11.07
N ALA A 112 7.71 -6.29 -10.96
CA ALA A 112 6.28 -6.52 -10.81
C ALA A 112 5.65 -7.02 -12.12
N ALA A 113 4.58 -7.81 -12.00
CA ALA A 113 3.76 -8.18 -13.16
C ALA A 113 3.18 -6.92 -13.84
N SER A 114 3.08 -6.95 -15.18
CA SER A 114 2.62 -5.80 -15.98
C SER A 114 1.18 -5.38 -15.70
N ASP A 115 0.39 -6.24 -15.06
CA ASP A 115 -1.00 -5.98 -14.66
C ASP A 115 -1.16 -5.71 -13.14
N ALA A 116 -0.07 -5.71 -12.36
CA ALA A 116 -0.12 -5.36 -10.93
C ALA A 116 -0.52 -3.89 -10.75
N LEU A 117 -1.42 -3.63 -9.80
CA LEU A 117 -1.90 -2.29 -9.50
C LEU A 117 -0.93 -1.56 -8.57
N TYR A 118 -0.72 -0.27 -8.81
CA TYR A 118 0.16 0.56 -7.99
C TYR A 118 -0.62 1.72 -7.37
N ALA A 119 -0.54 1.84 -6.04
CA ALA A 119 -1.17 2.88 -5.25
C ALA A 119 -0.12 3.61 -4.41
N SER A 120 0.06 4.91 -4.62
CA SER A 120 0.98 5.72 -3.82
C SER A 120 0.27 6.40 -2.66
N SER A 121 0.84 6.28 -1.45
CA SER A 121 0.35 6.99 -0.24
C SER A 121 0.74 8.48 -0.24
N THR A 122 1.03 9.07 -1.39
CA THR A 122 1.36 10.50 -1.48
C THR A 122 0.22 11.36 -0.95
N SER A 123 0.57 12.46 -0.28
CA SER A 123 -0.40 13.44 0.25
C SER A 123 -0.41 14.76 -0.52
N GLY A 124 0.68 15.10 -1.19
CA GLY A 124 0.84 16.40 -1.83
C GLY A 124 1.47 16.37 -3.23
N LEU A 125 1.97 15.21 -3.69
CA LEU A 125 2.51 15.08 -5.03
C LEU A 125 1.43 14.56 -5.98
N LEU A 126 1.31 15.18 -7.15
CA LEU A 126 0.41 14.69 -8.18
C LEU A 126 0.85 13.32 -8.68
N ILE A 127 -0.08 12.37 -8.72
CA ILE A 127 0.24 11.03 -9.25
C ILE A 127 0.72 11.11 -10.70
N SER A 128 0.18 12.04 -11.50
CA SER A 128 0.63 12.29 -12.89
C SER A 128 2.12 12.65 -12.97
N GLU A 129 2.66 13.38 -11.97
CA GLU A 129 4.08 13.70 -11.92
C GLU A 129 4.91 12.49 -11.49
N ILE A 130 4.42 11.70 -10.52
CA ILE A 130 5.12 10.49 -10.08
C ILE A 130 5.28 9.50 -11.25
N VAL A 131 4.22 9.32 -12.05
CA VAL A 131 4.19 8.34 -13.14
C VAL A 131 4.64 8.89 -14.51
N ALA A 132 5.20 10.10 -14.55
CA ALA A 132 5.53 10.76 -15.82
C ALA A 132 6.45 9.92 -16.72
N GLU A 133 7.37 9.15 -16.13
CA GLU A 133 8.35 8.30 -16.80
C GLU A 133 8.05 6.80 -16.63
N ALA A 134 6.90 6.45 -16.06
CA ALA A 134 6.52 5.06 -15.83
C ALA A 134 6.22 4.33 -17.15
N ALA A 135 6.53 3.04 -17.18
CA ALA A 135 6.21 2.16 -18.31
C ALA A 135 4.70 1.88 -18.39
N HIS A 136 4.04 1.83 -17.24
CA HIS A 136 2.62 1.48 -17.09
C HIS A 136 1.86 2.49 -16.22
N PRO A 137 1.79 3.77 -16.61
CA PRO A 137 1.14 4.81 -15.82
C PRO A 137 -0.38 4.58 -15.67
N GLU A 138 -1.00 3.84 -16.61
CA GLU A 138 -2.44 3.54 -16.60
C GLU A 138 -2.90 2.67 -15.41
N ARG A 139 -1.97 1.97 -14.76
CA ARG A 139 -2.23 1.12 -13.59
C ARG A 139 -1.96 1.78 -12.25
N CYS A 140 -1.59 3.07 -12.25
CA CYS A 140 -1.17 3.81 -11.08
C CYS A 140 -2.23 4.79 -10.61
N VAL A 141 -2.42 4.90 -9.29
CA VAL A 141 -3.30 5.88 -8.64
C VAL A 141 -2.63 6.47 -7.41
N GLY A 142 -3.07 7.64 -6.97
CA GLY A 142 -2.84 8.13 -5.62
C GLY A 142 -3.83 7.46 -4.66
N ALA A 143 -3.39 7.11 -3.47
CA ALA A 143 -4.23 6.52 -2.43
C ALA A 143 -3.73 6.98 -1.07
N HIS A 144 -4.10 8.21 -0.73
CA HIS A 144 -3.69 8.87 0.51
C HIS A 144 -4.49 8.35 1.70
N PRO A 145 -3.84 7.65 2.67
CA PRO A 145 -4.54 7.16 3.84
C PRO A 145 -4.64 8.23 4.92
N TYR A 146 -5.70 8.17 5.71
CA TYR A 146 -5.69 8.79 7.02
C TYR A 146 -4.90 7.92 7.99
N ASN A 147 -4.00 8.53 8.74
CA ASN A 147 -3.00 7.83 9.56
C ASN A 147 -3.51 7.65 11.01
N PRO A 148 -3.45 6.44 11.56
CA PRO A 148 -2.97 5.19 10.96
C PRO A 148 -4.09 4.39 10.26
N PRO A 149 -3.88 3.89 9.01
CA PRO A 149 -4.92 3.23 8.21
C PRO A 149 -5.60 2.03 8.86
N HIS A 150 -4.94 1.28 9.74
CA HIS A 150 -5.54 0.15 10.46
C HIS A 150 -6.53 0.58 11.57
N LEU A 151 -6.52 1.84 11.99
CA LEU A 151 -7.46 2.41 12.98
C LEU A 151 -8.45 3.38 12.32
N ILE A 152 -7.99 4.12 11.33
CA ILE A 152 -8.81 5.09 10.57
C ILE A 152 -8.79 4.62 9.11
N PRO A 153 -9.65 3.65 8.76
CA PRO A 153 -9.65 3.08 7.42
C PRO A 153 -10.36 4.01 6.42
N LEU A 154 -9.84 5.23 6.28
CA LEU A 154 -10.31 6.23 5.33
C LEU A 154 -9.18 6.50 4.34
N VAL A 155 -9.50 6.44 3.05
CA VAL A 155 -8.55 6.60 1.95
C VAL A 155 -9.11 7.58 0.93
N GLU A 156 -8.33 8.57 0.57
CA GLU A 156 -8.57 9.43 -0.57
C GLU A 156 -7.91 8.82 -1.80
N ILE A 157 -8.70 8.56 -2.85
CA ILE A 157 -8.20 8.04 -4.12
C ILE A 157 -8.17 9.18 -5.13
N THR A 158 -6.98 9.45 -5.66
CA THR A 158 -6.76 10.44 -6.72
C THR A 158 -6.34 9.75 -8.00
N ARG A 159 -6.96 10.13 -9.11
CA ARG A 159 -6.57 9.64 -10.43
C ARG A 159 -5.49 10.53 -11.04
N GLY A 160 -4.55 9.93 -11.73
CA GLY A 160 -3.66 10.66 -12.63
C GLY A 160 -4.26 10.81 -14.02
N GLU A 161 -3.73 11.71 -14.84
CA GLU A 161 -4.16 11.92 -16.22
C GLU A 161 -4.17 10.64 -17.06
N LYS A 162 -3.24 9.72 -16.77
CA LYS A 162 -3.09 8.45 -17.50
C LYS A 162 -3.73 7.25 -16.78
N SER A 163 -4.23 7.39 -15.55
CA SER A 163 -4.89 6.31 -14.81
C SER A 163 -6.12 5.83 -15.58
N SER A 164 -6.23 4.53 -15.84
CA SER A 164 -7.41 4.00 -16.53
C SER A 164 -8.63 3.92 -15.61
N ASP A 165 -9.83 4.11 -16.17
CA ASP A 165 -11.09 4.04 -15.39
C ASP A 165 -11.26 2.65 -14.75
N GLU A 166 -10.85 1.58 -15.45
CA GLU A 166 -10.88 0.21 -14.93
C GLU A 166 -9.99 0.08 -13.67
N VAL A 167 -8.78 0.64 -13.70
CA VAL A 167 -7.84 0.59 -12.58
C VAL A 167 -8.38 1.40 -11.41
N VAL A 168 -8.83 2.62 -11.62
CA VAL A 168 -9.43 3.47 -10.57
C VAL A 168 -10.59 2.73 -9.89
N LYS A 169 -11.50 2.15 -10.71
CA LYS A 169 -12.61 1.36 -10.18
C LYS A 169 -12.14 0.12 -9.42
N THR A 170 -11.17 -0.62 -9.93
CA THR A 170 -10.67 -1.85 -9.27
C THR A 170 -10.00 -1.50 -7.93
N VAL A 171 -9.22 -0.42 -7.87
CA VAL A 171 -8.60 0.06 -6.64
C VAL A 171 -9.65 0.51 -5.63
N TYR A 172 -10.67 1.24 -6.08
CA TYR A 172 -11.81 1.64 -5.25
C TYR A 172 -12.49 0.41 -4.64
N ASP A 173 -12.90 -0.54 -5.48
CA ASP A 173 -13.58 -1.76 -5.05
C ASP A 173 -12.68 -2.60 -4.10
N PHE A 174 -11.36 -2.62 -4.33
CA PHE A 174 -10.40 -3.32 -3.47
C PHE A 174 -10.34 -2.71 -2.08
N TYR A 175 -10.12 -1.40 -1.95
CA TYR A 175 -10.11 -0.75 -0.64
C TYR A 175 -11.45 -0.90 0.09
N GLN A 176 -12.56 -0.81 -0.62
CA GLN A 176 -13.88 -1.05 -0.04
C GLN A 176 -14.00 -2.50 0.50
N SER A 177 -13.49 -3.48 -0.24
CA SER A 177 -13.53 -4.90 0.16
C SER A 177 -12.75 -5.20 1.44
N ILE A 178 -11.72 -4.40 1.73
CA ILE A 178 -10.93 -4.50 2.97
C ILE A 178 -11.43 -3.57 4.08
N GLY A 179 -12.61 -2.96 3.89
CA GLY A 179 -13.31 -2.18 4.90
C GLY A 179 -12.86 -0.72 5.01
N CYS A 180 -12.23 -0.17 3.96
CA CYS A 180 -11.93 1.26 3.92
C CYS A 180 -13.17 2.06 3.52
N LEU A 181 -13.36 3.21 4.16
CA LEU A 181 -14.19 4.29 3.68
C LEU A 181 -13.41 5.06 2.61
N LEU A 182 -14.08 5.47 1.55
CA LEU A 182 -13.40 6.04 0.39
C LEU A 182 -13.95 7.43 0.08
N TYR A 183 -13.03 8.32 -0.20
CA TYR A 183 -13.29 9.62 -0.79
C TYR A 183 -12.52 9.67 -2.13
N THR A 184 -13.18 10.11 -3.19
CA THR A 184 -12.55 10.30 -4.50
C THR A 184 -12.52 11.78 -4.82
N SER A 185 -11.33 12.34 -5.05
CA SER A 185 -11.18 13.66 -5.67
C SER A 185 -10.65 13.47 -7.09
N ASP A 186 -11.27 14.12 -8.06
CA ASP A 186 -10.68 14.31 -9.37
C ASP A 186 -9.64 15.42 -9.25
N ALA A 187 -8.36 15.08 -9.32
CA ALA A 187 -7.27 16.05 -9.26
C ALA A 187 -7.33 17.13 -10.37
N ALA A 188 -8.26 16.98 -11.33
CA ALA A 188 -8.53 17.94 -12.39
C ALA A 188 -9.49 19.08 -11.96
N ASP A 189 -10.22 18.96 -10.85
CA ASP A 189 -11.26 19.92 -10.45
C ASP A 189 -10.84 20.86 -9.31
N GLU A 190 -9.60 20.76 -8.79
CA GLU A 190 -9.11 21.57 -7.66
C GLU A 190 -8.02 22.60 -8.03
N LEU A 191 -7.98 23.09 -9.28
CA LEU A 191 -7.12 24.23 -9.68
C LEU A 191 -7.95 25.42 -10.16
#